data_c061cd06ea4c1f140cb3d6d775545f4e
#
_entry.id   c061cd06ea4c1f140cb3d6d775545f4e
#
_cell.length_a   1.000
_cell.length_b   1.000
_cell.length_c   1.000
_cell.angle_alpha   90.00
_cell.angle_beta   90.00
_cell.angle_gamma   90.00
#
_symmetry.space_group_name_H-M   'P 1'
#
loop_
_entity.id
_entity.type
_entity.pdbx_description
1 polymer ?
#
loop_
_entity_poly.entity_id
_entity_poly.type
_entity_poly.pdbx_seq_one_letter_code
_entity_poly.pdbx_strand_id
1 'polypeptide(L)'
;RALRGGGDAVTDPVVIYHDKCPDGLAAAWAAFTVYGDLATYVPASYGDAPPPVVREDGTARDVIVVDFSYPRDVLLRLHSEAHSLLVLDHHKTAQEALAGLDFCVFDMERSGAGLAWDVLRPGVPRSWVIDYAEDRDLWRHHLPDTHAVNAWLRAGPRTIDNIARAAAAPIEAAIVGGAQILAEERVYIEGVKARAGLAVLAGYVVPAVECPPHCVSEIVGELAEGHHFAAAWEFRDGAFRYSLRSRGDGLDVSAIAKGFGGGGHKHAAGFATPAAVHTSAEGAREVTP
;
A
#
# COMPACT_ATOMS: atom_id res chain seq x y z
N ARG A 1 -10.27 9.48 25.60
CA ARG A 1 -9.54 10.35 26.57
C ARG A 1 -8.24 10.71 25.91
N ALA A 2 -8.16 11.92 25.31
CA ALA A 2 -6.95 12.41 24.66
C ALA A 2 -5.72 12.16 25.53
N LEU A 3 -4.60 11.76 24.89
CA LEU A 3 -3.30 11.67 25.55
C LEU A 3 -3.04 12.99 26.29
N ARG A 4 -3.23 13.00 27.60
CA ARG A 4 -3.09 14.22 28.41
C ARG A 4 -1.62 14.54 28.53
N GLY A 5 -1.23 15.73 28.05
CA GLY A 5 -0.06 16.45 28.54
C GLY A 5 -0.23 16.76 30.03
N GLY A 6 0.23 15.87 30.86
CA GLY A 6 0.39 16.05 32.30
C GLY A 6 1.68 15.37 32.68
N GLY A 7 2.56 16.10 33.29
CA GLY A 7 3.95 15.94 33.66
C GLY A 7 4.51 14.62 34.21
N ASP A 8 4.08 13.49 33.67
CA ASP A 8 4.69 12.19 33.88
C ASP A 8 5.70 11.93 32.76
N ALA A 9 6.84 11.36 33.15
CA ALA A 9 7.97 11.09 32.24
C ALA A 9 7.47 10.49 30.93
N VAL A 10 7.94 11.08 29.80
CA VAL A 10 7.67 10.58 28.45
C VAL A 10 8.03 9.09 28.42
N THR A 11 7.01 8.26 28.48
CA THR A 11 7.19 6.81 28.33
C THR A 11 7.54 6.60 26.87
N ASP A 12 8.65 5.87 26.56
CA ASP A 12 9.03 5.56 25.20
C ASP A 12 7.91 4.72 24.53
N PRO A 13 7.04 5.33 23.71
CA PRO A 13 5.90 4.62 23.14
C PRO A 13 6.34 3.61 22.07
N VAL A 14 5.51 2.59 21.86
CA VAL A 14 5.59 1.71 20.70
C VAL A 14 4.66 2.24 19.63
N VAL A 15 5.19 2.65 18.50
CA VAL A 15 4.43 3.05 17.32
C VAL A 15 4.44 1.89 16.33
N ILE A 16 3.28 1.30 16.09
CA ILE A 16 3.08 0.20 15.16
C ILE A 16 2.45 0.78 13.90
N TYR A 17 3.04 0.53 12.73
CA TYR A 17 2.57 1.10 11.48
C TYR A 17 2.49 0.05 10.37
N HIS A 18 1.61 0.28 9.39
CA HIS A 18 1.40 -0.62 8.26
C HIS A 18 2.70 -0.78 7.43
N ASP A 19 3.23 -2.01 7.38
CA ASP A 19 4.44 -2.34 6.62
C ASP A 19 4.17 -2.28 5.11
N LYS A 20 5.21 -1.92 4.35
CA LYS A 20 5.20 -1.86 2.88
C LYS A 20 4.14 -0.92 2.28
N CYS A 21 3.50 -0.11 3.11
CA CYS A 21 2.56 0.93 2.71
C CYS A 21 3.24 2.31 2.77
N PRO A 22 3.20 3.12 1.69
CA PRO A 22 3.69 4.50 1.73
C PRO A 22 2.93 5.36 2.73
N ASP A 23 1.62 5.15 2.90
CA ASP A 23 0.78 5.86 3.85
C ASP A 23 1.15 5.48 5.29
N GLY A 24 1.31 4.17 5.58
CA GLY A 24 1.77 3.70 6.88
C GLY A 24 3.13 4.25 7.29
N LEU A 25 4.07 4.35 6.33
CA LEU A 25 5.38 4.96 6.59
C LEU A 25 5.27 6.46 6.87
N ALA A 26 4.43 7.18 6.13
CA ALA A 26 4.16 8.61 6.37
C ALA A 26 3.43 8.83 7.71
N ALA A 27 2.53 7.92 8.10
CA ALA A 27 1.88 7.92 9.42
C ALA A 27 2.89 7.68 10.56
N ALA A 28 3.83 6.74 10.37
CA ALA A 28 4.94 6.54 11.31
C ALA A 28 5.82 7.77 11.44
N TRP A 29 6.09 8.45 10.32
CA TRP A 29 6.82 9.72 10.36
C TRP A 29 6.04 10.83 11.06
N ALA A 30 4.72 10.92 10.90
CA ALA A 30 3.89 11.85 11.68
C ALA A 30 4.08 11.63 13.19
N ALA A 31 4.08 10.39 13.64
CA ALA A 31 4.39 10.06 15.05
C ALA A 31 5.85 10.42 15.41
N PHE A 32 6.81 10.17 14.50
CA PHE A 32 8.22 10.53 14.71
C PHE A 32 8.43 12.03 14.93
N THR A 33 7.65 12.89 14.27
CA THR A 33 7.71 14.34 14.51
C THR A 33 7.29 14.76 15.92
N VAL A 34 6.63 13.88 16.68
CA VAL A 34 6.20 14.11 18.07
C VAL A 34 7.14 13.45 19.06
N TYR A 35 7.50 12.19 18.81
CA TYR A 35 8.21 11.35 19.78
C TYR A 35 9.71 11.20 19.47
N GLY A 36 10.13 11.49 18.24
CA GLY A 36 11.54 11.33 17.83
C GLY A 36 12.07 9.93 18.12
N ASP A 37 13.33 9.89 18.55
CA ASP A 37 14.03 8.66 18.93
C ASP A 37 13.58 8.09 20.30
N LEU A 38 12.68 8.77 20.99
CA LEU A 38 12.11 8.27 22.24
C LEU A 38 11.11 7.11 22.00
N ALA A 39 10.56 6.98 20.79
CA ALA A 39 9.64 5.91 20.44
C ALA A 39 10.34 4.73 19.75
N THR A 40 9.76 3.55 19.90
CA THR A 40 10.12 2.37 19.11
C THR A 40 9.14 2.24 17.95
N TYR A 41 9.62 2.20 16.71
CA TYR A 41 8.79 2.10 15.51
C TYR A 41 8.85 0.67 14.96
N VAL A 42 7.68 0.03 14.85
CA VAL A 42 7.56 -1.38 14.45
C VAL A 42 6.65 -1.50 13.23
N PRO A 43 7.19 -1.91 12.07
CA PRO A 43 6.34 -2.24 10.92
C PRO A 43 5.54 -3.51 11.22
N ALA A 44 4.28 -3.55 10.80
CA ALA A 44 3.39 -4.71 10.95
C ALA A 44 2.58 -4.97 9.69
N SER A 45 2.39 -6.25 9.39
CA SER A 45 1.52 -6.73 8.31
C SER A 45 0.35 -7.53 8.89
N TYR A 46 -0.71 -7.69 8.11
CA TYR A 46 -1.83 -8.54 8.50
C TYR A 46 -1.37 -9.99 8.73
N GLY A 47 -1.69 -10.50 9.92
CA GLY A 47 -1.26 -11.83 10.36
C GLY A 47 -0.02 -11.84 11.25
N ASP A 48 0.69 -10.73 11.38
CA ASP A 48 1.82 -10.62 12.31
C ASP A 48 1.33 -10.58 13.77
N ALA A 49 2.14 -11.12 14.66
CA ALA A 49 1.92 -10.94 16.09
C ALA A 49 2.34 -9.53 16.52
N PRO A 50 1.63 -8.89 17.46
CA PRO A 50 2.03 -7.61 18.00
C PRO A 50 3.37 -7.70 18.74
N PRO A 51 4.19 -6.63 18.71
CA PRO A 51 5.42 -6.58 19.49
C PRO A 51 5.12 -6.57 21.00
N PRO A 52 6.11 -6.91 21.85
CA PRO A 52 5.99 -6.75 23.30
C PRO A 52 5.74 -5.29 23.68
N VAL A 53 4.71 -5.05 24.51
CA VAL A 53 4.31 -3.71 24.98
C VAL A 53 4.59 -3.50 26.47
N VAL A 54 5.13 -4.52 27.12
CA VAL A 54 5.62 -4.49 28.51
C VAL A 54 7.14 -4.68 28.47
N ARG A 55 7.87 -3.85 29.21
CA ARG A 55 9.32 -3.95 29.34
C ARG A 55 9.74 -5.13 30.22
N GLU A 56 11.02 -5.45 30.20
CA GLU A 56 11.59 -6.50 31.05
C GLU A 56 11.42 -6.21 32.56
N ASP A 57 11.36 -4.94 32.95
CA ASP A 57 11.11 -4.50 34.33
C ASP A 57 9.63 -4.54 34.73
N GLY A 58 8.74 -4.99 33.85
CA GLY A 58 7.30 -5.07 34.05
C GLY A 58 6.54 -3.76 33.78
N THR A 59 7.20 -2.70 33.32
CA THR A 59 6.56 -1.42 33.01
C THR A 59 5.81 -1.50 31.69
N ALA A 60 4.52 -1.20 31.69
CA ALA A 60 3.70 -1.12 30.49
C ALA A 60 4.00 0.16 29.69
N ARG A 61 4.01 0.07 28.36
CA ARG A 61 4.29 1.18 27.44
C ARG A 61 3.02 1.75 26.84
N ASP A 62 3.06 3.00 26.42
CA ASP A 62 2.05 3.55 25.51
C ASP A 62 2.17 2.90 24.13
N VAL A 63 1.05 2.60 23.51
CA VAL A 63 0.99 1.97 22.19
C VAL A 63 0.15 2.82 21.26
N ILE A 64 0.70 3.12 20.10
CA ILE A 64 0.03 3.86 19.04
C ILE A 64 0.09 3.01 17.78
N VAL A 65 -1.07 2.65 17.22
CA VAL A 65 -1.18 1.91 15.97
C VAL A 65 -1.67 2.89 14.91
N VAL A 66 -0.96 3.01 13.78
CA VAL A 66 -1.28 3.97 12.72
C VAL A 66 -1.39 3.30 11.36
N ASP A 67 -2.38 3.66 10.57
CA ASP A 67 -2.69 3.09 9.24
C ASP A 67 -2.83 1.57 9.25
N PHE A 68 -3.18 1.00 10.37
CA PHE A 68 -3.24 -0.44 10.58
C PHE A 68 -4.16 -0.78 11.76
N SER A 69 -4.75 -1.96 11.71
CA SER A 69 -5.50 -2.51 12.86
C SER A 69 -5.27 -4.00 12.99
N TYR A 70 -5.00 -4.45 14.21
CA TYR A 70 -5.08 -5.86 14.56
C TYR A 70 -6.53 -6.33 14.72
N PRO A 71 -6.79 -7.65 14.70
CA PRO A 71 -8.09 -8.21 15.07
C PRO A 71 -8.54 -7.76 16.47
N ARG A 72 -9.85 -7.69 16.67
CA ARG A 72 -10.47 -7.17 17.90
C ARG A 72 -9.95 -7.81 19.18
N ASP A 73 -9.83 -9.13 19.21
CA ASP A 73 -9.32 -9.89 20.35
C ASP A 73 -7.87 -9.56 20.69
N VAL A 74 -7.06 -9.33 19.66
CA VAL A 74 -5.66 -8.89 19.79
C VAL A 74 -5.58 -7.48 20.38
N LEU A 75 -6.40 -6.53 19.89
CA LEU A 75 -6.44 -5.16 20.40
C LEU A 75 -6.96 -5.08 21.83
N LEU A 76 -7.95 -5.88 22.20
CA LEU A 76 -8.43 -5.96 23.58
C LEU A 76 -7.35 -6.48 24.54
N ARG A 77 -6.57 -7.47 24.11
CA ARG A 77 -5.41 -7.94 24.88
C ARG A 77 -4.34 -6.86 24.99
N LEU A 78 -3.94 -6.24 23.87
CA LEU A 78 -2.99 -5.12 23.89
C LEU A 78 -3.44 -3.99 24.81
N HIS A 79 -4.74 -3.63 24.78
CA HIS A 79 -5.30 -2.60 25.64
C HIS A 79 -5.22 -2.96 27.13
N SER A 80 -5.31 -4.26 27.47
CA SER A 80 -5.16 -4.72 28.87
C SER A 80 -3.70 -4.77 29.34
N GLU A 81 -2.75 -4.92 28.43
CA GLU A 81 -1.31 -5.03 28.70
C GLU A 81 -0.58 -3.69 28.62
N ALA A 82 -1.02 -2.79 27.75
CA ALA A 82 -0.41 -1.48 27.54
C ALA A 82 -0.79 -0.48 28.64
N HIS A 83 0.06 0.53 28.85
CA HIS A 83 -0.28 1.68 29.69
C HIS A 83 -1.42 2.49 29.06
N SER A 84 -1.35 2.73 27.78
CA SER A 84 -2.42 3.29 26.96
C SER A 84 -2.37 2.69 25.54
N LEU A 85 -3.52 2.64 24.86
CA LEU A 85 -3.61 2.22 23.46
C LEU A 85 -4.41 3.26 22.67
N LEU A 86 -3.87 3.65 21.51
CA LEU A 86 -4.55 4.48 20.53
C LEU A 86 -4.40 3.82 19.14
N VAL A 87 -5.50 3.63 18.44
CA VAL A 87 -5.53 3.09 17.07
C VAL A 87 -6.08 4.17 16.15
N LEU A 88 -5.32 4.55 15.13
CA LEU A 88 -5.67 5.54 14.12
C LEU A 88 -5.69 4.84 12.76
N ASP A 89 -6.88 4.60 12.22
CA ASP A 89 -7.01 3.81 11.00
C ASP A 89 -8.17 4.34 10.13
N HIS A 90 -8.16 4.01 8.85
CA HIS A 90 -9.17 4.45 7.88
C HIS A 90 -9.74 3.28 7.04
N HIS A 91 -9.37 2.05 7.38
CA HIS A 91 -9.89 0.88 6.68
C HIS A 91 -11.31 0.54 7.12
N LYS A 92 -12.26 0.55 6.19
CA LYS A 92 -13.70 0.30 6.46
C LYS A 92 -13.97 -1.02 7.18
N THR A 93 -13.29 -2.10 6.77
CA THR A 93 -13.45 -3.41 7.40
C THR A 93 -12.97 -3.43 8.86
N ALA A 94 -11.90 -2.67 9.17
CA ALA A 94 -11.41 -2.49 10.53
C ALA A 94 -12.40 -1.66 11.36
N GLN A 95 -12.94 -0.58 10.82
CA GLN A 95 -13.97 0.24 11.48
C GLN A 95 -15.18 -0.60 11.89
N GLU A 96 -15.68 -1.45 10.98
CA GLU A 96 -16.81 -2.33 11.25
C GLU A 96 -16.49 -3.35 12.36
N ALA A 97 -15.32 -3.99 12.28
CA ALA A 97 -14.89 -5.02 13.24
C ALA A 97 -14.59 -4.45 14.65
N LEU A 98 -14.14 -3.21 14.72
CA LEU A 98 -13.69 -2.56 15.96
C LEU A 98 -14.71 -1.56 16.52
N ALA A 99 -15.92 -1.54 15.97
CA ALA A 99 -16.99 -0.66 16.43
C ALA A 99 -17.22 -0.76 17.96
N GLY A 100 -17.31 0.41 18.61
CA GLY A 100 -17.53 0.51 20.07
C GLY A 100 -16.27 0.42 20.91
N LEU A 101 -15.06 0.34 20.35
CA LEU A 101 -13.80 0.48 21.07
C LEU A 101 -13.41 1.97 21.11
N ASP A 102 -13.36 2.56 22.29
CA ASP A 102 -13.15 4.00 22.52
C ASP A 102 -11.69 4.46 22.31
N PHE A 103 -10.76 3.52 22.22
CA PHE A 103 -9.36 3.75 21.90
C PHE A 103 -9.06 3.67 20.38
N CYS A 104 -10.08 3.43 19.54
CA CYS A 104 -9.97 3.40 18.08
C CYS A 104 -10.61 4.66 17.49
N VAL A 105 -9.86 5.36 16.64
CA VAL A 105 -10.33 6.52 15.88
C VAL A 105 -10.29 6.17 14.40
N PHE A 106 -11.43 6.29 13.73
CA PHE A 106 -11.58 6.02 12.30
C PHE A 106 -12.09 7.26 11.58
N ASP A 107 -11.46 7.58 10.45
CA ASP A 107 -11.93 8.61 9.53
C ASP A 107 -11.68 8.16 8.08
N MET A 108 -12.76 7.87 7.33
CA MET A 108 -12.69 7.40 5.94
C MET A 108 -12.36 8.53 4.95
N GLU A 109 -12.45 9.79 5.36
CA GLU A 109 -12.08 10.95 4.56
C GLU A 109 -10.60 11.35 4.73
N ARG A 110 -9.86 10.61 5.52
CA ARG A 110 -8.43 10.75 5.79
C ARG A 110 -7.68 9.48 5.40
N SER A 111 -6.43 9.63 4.99
CA SER A 111 -5.50 8.52 4.99
C SER A 111 -4.95 8.26 6.40
N GLY A 112 -4.27 7.13 6.61
CA GLY A 112 -3.61 6.84 7.87
C GLY A 112 -2.59 7.91 8.26
N ALA A 113 -1.82 8.45 7.30
CA ALA A 113 -0.88 9.55 7.53
C ALA A 113 -1.58 10.85 7.88
N GLY A 114 -2.64 11.21 7.14
CA GLY A 114 -3.43 12.40 7.42
C GLY A 114 -4.08 12.35 8.80
N LEU A 115 -4.69 11.22 9.14
CA LEU A 115 -5.31 11.02 10.45
C LEU A 115 -4.28 11.06 11.59
N ALA A 116 -3.14 10.38 11.41
CA ALA A 116 -2.06 10.39 12.40
C ALA A 116 -1.53 11.80 12.64
N TRP A 117 -1.31 12.58 11.57
CA TRP A 117 -0.87 13.98 11.72
C TRP A 117 -1.88 14.82 12.47
N ASP A 118 -3.16 14.81 12.05
CA ASP A 118 -4.20 15.67 12.65
C ASP A 118 -4.44 15.35 14.12
N VAL A 119 -4.35 14.06 14.52
CA VAL A 119 -4.58 13.63 15.90
C VAL A 119 -3.35 13.87 16.78
N LEU A 120 -2.14 13.58 16.28
CA LEU A 120 -0.91 13.69 17.07
C LEU A 120 -0.34 15.11 17.08
N ARG A 121 -0.69 15.94 16.09
CA ARG A 121 -0.24 17.33 15.95
C ARG A 121 -1.39 18.32 15.73
N PRO A 122 -2.35 18.37 16.62
CA PRO A 122 -3.56 19.20 16.44
C PRO A 122 -3.18 20.67 16.25
N GLY A 123 -3.72 21.28 15.17
CA GLY A 123 -3.49 22.69 14.84
C GLY A 123 -2.13 23.00 14.19
N VAL A 124 -1.27 22.01 13.95
CA VAL A 124 -0.02 22.20 13.21
C VAL A 124 -0.28 21.96 11.72
N PRO A 125 0.08 22.91 10.84
CA PRO A 125 -0.05 22.72 9.40
C PRO A 125 0.61 21.42 8.94
N ARG A 126 -0.03 20.71 8.01
CA ARG A 126 0.52 19.47 7.46
C ARG A 126 1.77 19.75 6.62
N SER A 127 2.69 18.81 6.62
CA SER A 127 3.76 18.77 5.64
C SER A 127 3.19 18.32 4.28
N TRP A 128 3.77 18.84 3.20
CA TRP A 128 3.42 18.40 1.85
C TRP A 128 3.52 16.88 1.66
N VAL A 129 4.43 16.20 2.36
CA VAL A 129 4.55 14.74 2.32
C VAL A 129 3.27 14.06 2.79
N ILE A 130 2.64 14.55 3.85
CA ILE A 130 1.38 14.03 4.38
C ILE A 130 0.24 14.27 3.39
N ASP A 131 0.15 15.49 2.83
CA ASP A 131 -0.91 15.84 1.90
C ASP A 131 -0.84 15.00 0.62
N TYR A 132 0.37 14.78 0.08
CA TYR A 132 0.55 13.96 -1.13
C TYR A 132 0.41 12.46 -0.88
N ALA A 133 0.78 11.97 0.32
CA ALA A 133 0.48 10.59 0.72
C ALA A 133 -1.05 10.37 0.76
N GLU A 134 -1.79 11.28 1.41
CA GLU A 134 -3.26 11.22 1.49
C GLU A 134 -3.93 11.34 0.11
N ASP A 135 -3.48 12.29 -0.74
CA ASP A 135 -4.04 12.51 -2.07
C ASP A 135 -3.94 11.23 -2.95
N ARG A 136 -2.83 10.52 -2.84
CA ARG A 136 -2.62 9.25 -3.53
C ARG A 136 -3.38 8.11 -2.88
N ASP A 137 -3.34 7.97 -1.57
CA ASP A 137 -3.93 6.83 -0.86
C ASP A 137 -5.45 6.79 -1.04
N LEU A 138 -6.09 7.94 -0.92
CA LEU A 138 -7.53 8.11 -1.17
C LEU A 138 -7.89 8.21 -2.66
N TRP A 139 -6.90 7.99 -3.54
CA TRP A 139 -7.08 7.99 -5.00
C TRP A 139 -7.70 9.28 -5.54
N ARG A 140 -7.44 10.41 -4.88
CA ARG A 140 -7.99 11.72 -5.26
C ARG A 140 -7.29 12.31 -6.47
N HIS A 141 -5.95 12.29 -6.45
CA HIS A 141 -5.08 12.86 -7.48
C HIS A 141 -5.41 14.31 -7.82
N HIS A 142 -5.75 15.10 -6.81
CA HIS A 142 -6.15 16.50 -6.96
C HIS A 142 -4.98 17.47 -6.82
N LEU A 143 -3.90 17.07 -6.14
CA LEU A 143 -2.74 17.91 -5.94
C LEU A 143 -1.89 18.00 -7.23
N PRO A 144 -1.30 19.17 -7.53
CA PRO A 144 -0.41 19.31 -8.68
C PRO A 144 0.72 18.29 -8.65
N ASP A 145 1.06 17.71 -9.80
CA ASP A 145 2.18 16.78 -9.96
C ASP A 145 2.17 15.56 -9.01
N THR A 146 0.99 15.18 -8.49
CA THR A 146 0.85 14.12 -7.47
C THR A 146 1.52 12.82 -7.89
N HIS A 147 1.44 12.44 -9.17
CA HIS A 147 2.11 11.23 -9.68
C HIS A 147 3.62 11.32 -9.59
N ALA A 148 4.21 12.48 -9.95
CA ALA A 148 5.65 12.70 -9.88
C ALA A 148 6.13 12.72 -8.42
N VAL A 149 5.46 13.49 -7.56
CA VAL A 149 5.81 13.56 -6.12
C VAL A 149 5.76 12.18 -5.48
N ASN A 150 4.70 11.40 -5.74
CA ASN A 150 4.58 10.05 -5.19
C ASN A 150 5.58 9.06 -5.81
N ALA A 151 5.96 9.21 -7.09
CA ALA A 151 7.04 8.44 -7.69
C ALA A 151 8.37 8.68 -6.97
N TRP A 152 8.68 9.94 -6.68
CA TRP A 152 9.90 10.31 -5.95
C TRP A 152 9.90 9.78 -4.50
N LEU A 153 8.79 9.89 -3.76
CA LEU A 153 8.66 9.37 -2.41
C LEU A 153 8.86 7.84 -2.35
N ARG A 154 8.31 7.10 -3.34
CA ARG A 154 8.41 5.64 -3.36
C ARG A 154 9.76 5.11 -3.85
N ALA A 155 10.54 5.91 -4.60
CA ALA A 155 11.85 5.52 -5.11
C ALA A 155 12.94 5.50 -4.04
N GLY A 156 12.75 6.23 -2.95
CA GLY A 156 13.68 6.27 -1.83
C GLY A 156 13.60 5.05 -0.91
N PRO A 157 14.59 4.91 0.00
CA PRO A 157 14.52 3.89 1.04
C PRO A 157 13.23 4.00 1.87
N ARG A 158 12.62 2.86 2.19
CA ARG A 158 11.41 2.82 3.02
C ARG A 158 11.75 2.95 4.50
N THR A 159 12.19 4.13 4.90
CA THR A 159 12.58 4.47 6.27
C THR A 159 11.99 5.80 6.69
N ILE A 160 11.71 5.96 7.98
CA ILE A 160 11.23 7.22 8.57
C ILE A 160 12.22 8.35 8.28
N ASP A 161 13.53 8.09 8.36
CA ASP A 161 14.58 9.07 8.05
C ASP A 161 14.51 9.57 6.61
N ASN A 162 14.14 8.70 5.67
CA ASN A 162 13.99 9.12 4.28
C ASN A 162 12.77 10.03 4.10
N ILE A 163 11.66 9.73 4.76
CA ILE A 163 10.48 10.60 4.79
C ILE A 163 10.81 11.94 5.47
N ALA A 164 11.55 11.94 6.57
CA ALA A 164 12.00 13.16 7.25
C ALA A 164 12.88 14.03 6.35
N ARG A 165 13.83 13.42 5.61
CA ARG A 165 14.66 14.13 4.62
C ARG A 165 13.83 14.68 3.47
N ALA A 166 12.87 13.90 2.99
CA ALA A 166 11.92 14.34 1.98
C ALA A 166 11.16 15.58 2.44
N ALA A 167 10.57 15.52 3.62
CA ALA A 167 9.79 16.62 4.19
C ALA A 167 10.61 17.92 4.42
N ALA A 168 11.92 17.78 4.64
CA ALA A 168 12.82 18.90 4.77
C ALA A 168 13.26 19.51 3.42
N ALA A 169 13.07 18.79 2.32
CA ALA A 169 13.37 19.26 0.99
C ALA A 169 12.22 20.11 0.41
N PRO A 170 12.52 21.08 -0.49
CA PRO A 170 11.47 21.77 -1.22
C PRO A 170 10.73 20.77 -2.14
N ILE A 171 9.41 20.92 -2.25
CA ILE A 171 8.55 20.04 -3.05
C ILE A 171 8.97 19.98 -4.53
N GLU A 172 9.56 21.06 -5.03
CA GLU A 172 10.07 21.17 -6.40
C GLU A 172 11.12 20.09 -6.71
N ALA A 173 11.91 19.69 -5.72
CA ALA A 173 12.87 18.60 -5.87
C ALA A 173 12.15 17.26 -6.09
N ALA A 174 11.04 17.03 -5.40
CA ALA A 174 10.22 15.84 -5.58
C ALA A 174 9.50 15.85 -6.95
N ILE A 175 9.01 17.00 -7.39
CA ILE A 175 8.35 17.15 -8.69
C ILE A 175 9.35 16.84 -9.81
N VAL A 176 10.51 17.48 -9.81
CA VAL A 176 11.53 17.29 -10.87
C VAL A 176 12.09 15.88 -10.85
N GLY A 177 12.51 15.38 -9.69
CA GLY A 177 13.05 14.02 -9.56
C GLY A 177 12.01 12.94 -9.88
N GLY A 178 10.77 13.16 -9.47
CA GLY A 178 9.68 12.23 -9.76
C GLY A 178 9.26 12.21 -11.22
N ALA A 179 9.26 13.36 -11.90
CA ALA A 179 9.03 13.42 -13.34
C ALA A 179 10.09 12.62 -14.13
N GLN A 180 11.35 12.70 -13.69
CA GLN A 180 12.43 11.90 -14.29
C GLN A 180 12.19 10.40 -14.06
N ILE A 181 11.83 10.00 -12.83
CA ILE A 181 11.51 8.59 -12.50
C ILE A 181 10.35 8.09 -13.37
N LEU A 182 9.28 8.87 -13.50
CA LEU A 182 8.15 8.49 -14.35
C LEU A 182 8.53 8.37 -15.84
N ALA A 183 9.42 9.23 -16.31
CA ALA A 183 9.92 9.15 -17.68
C ALA A 183 10.73 7.86 -17.91
N GLU A 184 11.61 7.50 -16.97
CA GLU A 184 12.38 6.25 -16.99
C GLU A 184 11.46 5.02 -16.89
N GLU A 185 10.48 5.04 -15.97
CA GLU A 185 9.44 4.00 -15.85
C GLU A 185 8.66 3.86 -17.17
N ARG A 186 8.31 4.98 -17.83
CA ARG A 186 7.59 4.93 -19.11
C ARG A 186 8.41 4.27 -20.20
N VAL A 187 9.70 4.59 -20.33
CA VAL A 187 10.60 3.91 -21.26
C VAL A 187 10.67 2.40 -20.99
N TYR A 188 10.74 2.03 -19.72
CA TYR A 188 10.71 0.62 -19.31
C TYR A 188 9.39 -0.06 -19.69
N ILE A 189 8.25 0.58 -19.39
CA ILE A 189 6.89 0.07 -19.71
C ILE A 189 6.76 -0.15 -21.23
N GLU A 190 7.14 0.82 -22.04
CA GLU A 190 7.07 0.69 -23.51
C GLU A 190 8.00 -0.42 -24.02
N GLY A 191 9.19 -0.55 -23.46
CA GLY A 191 10.10 -1.63 -23.79
C GLY A 191 9.57 -3.02 -23.42
N VAL A 192 8.80 -3.15 -22.34
CA VAL A 192 8.14 -4.41 -21.98
C VAL A 192 6.96 -4.67 -22.90
N LYS A 193 6.10 -3.67 -23.13
CA LYS A 193 4.94 -3.77 -24.03
C LYS A 193 5.34 -4.18 -25.45
N ALA A 194 6.46 -3.67 -25.95
CA ALA A 194 6.98 -4.04 -27.27
C ALA A 194 7.35 -5.53 -27.41
N ARG A 195 7.50 -6.25 -26.30
CA ARG A 195 7.74 -7.70 -26.29
C ARG A 195 6.47 -8.52 -26.12
N ALA A 196 5.32 -7.85 -25.93
CA ALA A 196 4.04 -8.55 -25.77
C ALA A 196 3.69 -9.28 -27.07
N GLY A 197 3.24 -10.51 -26.93
CA GLY A 197 2.69 -11.32 -28.00
C GLY A 197 1.27 -11.75 -27.71
N LEU A 198 0.61 -12.38 -28.68
CA LEU A 198 -0.67 -13.03 -28.43
C LEU A 198 -0.44 -14.41 -27.83
N ALA A 199 -1.19 -14.74 -26.79
CA ALA A 199 -1.19 -16.05 -26.15
C ALA A 199 -2.62 -16.57 -25.97
N VAL A 200 -2.75 -17.88 -25.96
CA VAL A 200 -4.00 -18.54 -25.55
C VAL A 200 -3.93 -18.77 -24.05
N LEU A 201 -4.84 -18.15 -23.31
CA LEU A 201 -4.99 -18.32 -21.87
C LEU A 201 -6.47 -18.49 -21.51
N ALA A 202 -6.78 -19.54 -20.77
CA ALA A 202 -8.17 -19.88 -20.40
C ALA A 202 -9.15 -19.95 -21.59
N GLY A 203 -8.67 -20.32 -22.79
CA GLY A 203 -9.46 -20.40 -24.02
C GLY A 203 -9.61 -19.08 -24.79
N TYR A 204 -9.02 -18.00 -24.32
CA TYR A 204 -9.02 -16.69 -24.98
C TYR A 204 -7.66 -16.38 -25.62
N VAL A 205 -7.69 -15.76 -26.79
CA VAL A 205 -6.49 -15.17 -27.41
C VAL A 205 -6.35 -13.76 -26.88
N VAL A 206 -5.27 -13.48 -26.15
CA VAL A 206 -5.08 -12.21 -25.42
C VAL A 206 -3.62 -11.75 -25.50
N PRO A 207 -3.36 -10.46 -25.41
CA PRO A 207 -2.00 -9.97 -25.23
C PRO A 207 -1.39 -10.52 -23.93
N ALA A 208 -0.18 -11.02 -24.01
CA ALA A 208 0.55 -11.53 -22.86
C ALA A 208 2.03 -11.18 -22.94
N VAL A 209 2.65 -10.95 -21.80
CA VAL A 209 4.06 -10.58 -21.70
C VAL A 209 4.69 -11.12 -20.43
N GLU A 210 5.96 -11.50 -20.54
CA GLU A 210 6.77 -11.74 -19.34
C GLU A 210 7.15 -10.40 -18.71
N CYS A 211 6.78 -10.21 -17.46
CA CYS A 211 6.95 -8.95 -16.76
C CYS A 211 7.11 -9.16 -15.25
N PRO A 212 8.12 -8.56 -14.60
CA PRO A 212 8.24 -8.58 -13.16
C PRO A 212 7.10 -7.76 -12.49
N PRO A 213 6.84 -7.94 -11.18
CA PRO A 213 5.65 -7.39 -10.50
C PRO A 213 5.52 -5.87 -10.53
N HIS A 214 6.66 -5.15 -10.56
CA HIS A 214 6.62 -3.70 -10.67
C HIS A 214 6.10 -3.28 -12.05
N CYS A 215 5.29 -2.26 -12.14
CA CYS A 215 4.62 -1.79 -13.35
C CYS A 215 3.65 -2.77 -14.05
N VAL A 216 3.38 -3.94 -13.46
CA VAL A 216 2.42 -4.91 -14.03
C VAL A 216 1.05 -4.28 -14.25
N SER A 217 0.58 -3.46 -13.32
CA SER A 217 -0.75 -2.84 -13.43
C SER A 217 -0.85 -1.90 -14.62
N GLU A 218 0.17 -1.10 -14.85
CA GLU A 218 0.27 -0.17 -15.96
C GLU A 218 0.40 -0.94 -17.29
N ILE A 219 1.37 -1.85 -17.37
CA ILE A 219 1.68 -2.62 -18.59
C ILE A 219 0.47 -3.44 -19.03
N VAL A 220 -0.06 -4.28 -18.14
CA VAL A 220 -1.15 -5.19 -18.48
C VAL A 220 -2.47 -4.43 -18.63
N GLY A 221 -2.65 -3.36 -17.84
CA GLY A 221 -3.81 -2.48 -18.00
C GLY A 221 -3.84 -1.77 -19.35
N GLU A 222 -2.70 -1.33 -19.88
CA GLU A 222 -2.62 -0.73 -21.21
C GLU A 222 -2.75 -1.79 -22.33
N LEU A 223 -2.13 -2.95 -22.15
CA LEU A 223 -2.29 -4.07 -23.10
C LEU A 223 -3.73 -4.62 -23.17
N ALA A 224 -4.53 -4.41 -22.12
CA ALA A 224 -5.94 -4.84 -22.11
C ALA A 224 -6.87 -3.92 -22.93
N GLU A 225 -6.39 -2.77 -23.40
CA GLU A 225 -7.20 -1.87 -24.20
C GLU A 225 -7.62 -2.53 -25.53
N GLY A 226 -8.95 -2.60 -25.78
CA GLY A 226 -9.50 -3.24 -26.99
C GLY A 226 -9.49 -4.77 -26.97
N HIS A 227 -9.14 -5.39 -25.83
CA HIS A 227 -9.10 -6.84 -25.66
C HIS A 227 -10.02 -7.32 -24.52
N HIS A 228 -10.41 -8.58 -24.52
CA HIS A 228 -11.17 -9.18 -23.41
C HIS A 228 -10.47 -9.01 -22.06
N PHE A 229 -9.17 -9.21 -22.05
CA PHE A 229 -8.23 -8.94 -20.97
C PHE A 229 -6.81 -9.06 -21.51
N ALA A 230 -5.81 -8.73 -20.69
CA ALA A 230 -4.41 -9.02 -20.97
C ALA A 230 -3.79 -9.73 -19.78
N ALA A 231 -2.63 -10.36 -19.99
CA ALA A 231 -1.92 -11.11 -18.98
C ALA A 231 -0.43 -10.70 -18.90
N ALA A 232 0.11 -10.64 -17.69
CA ALA A 232 1.55 -10.78 -17.50
C ALA A 232 1.83 -12.08 -16.75
N TRP A 233 3.04 -12.58 -16.93
CA TRP A 233 3.53 -13.72 -16.18
C TRP A 233 5.01 -13.55 -15.80
N GLU A 234 5.41 -14.18 -14.72
CA GLU A 234 6.81 -14.35 -14.32
C GLU A 234 7.00 -15.75 -13.76
N PHE A 235 8.19 -16.30 -13.93
CA PHE A 235 8.58 -17.53 -13.23
C PHE A 235 9.44 -17.17 -12.03
N ARG A 236 8.91 -17.39 -10.83
CA ARG A 236 9.59 -17.08 -9.58
C ARG A 236 9.26 -18.11 -8.49
N ASP A 237 10.26 -18.49 -7.71
CA ASP A 237 10.11 -19.45 -6.60
C ASP A 237 9.49 -20.79 -7.04
N GLY A 238 9.85 -21.28 -8.22
CA GLY A 238 9.37 -22.56 -8.76
C GLY A 238 7.96 -22.56 -9.30
N ALA A 239 7.32 -21.38 -9.48
CA ALA A 239 5.98 -21.26 -10.01
C ALA A 239 5.86 -20.13 -11.06
N PHE A 240 4.96 -20.34 -12.02
CA PHE A 240 4.48 -19.27 -12.89
C PHE A 240 3.42 -18.45 -12.15
N ARG A 241 3.65 -17.16 -12.01
CA ARG A 241 2.74 -16.20 -11.38
C ARG A 241 2.12 -15.34 -12.47
N TYR A 242 0.80 -15.36 -12.54
CA TYR A 242 0.02 -14.63 -13.54
C TYR A 242 -0.67 -13.43 -12.91
N SER A 243 -0.64 -12.32 -13.63
CA SER A 243 -1.42 -11.11 -13.34
C SER A 243 -2.30 -10.79 -14.54
N LEU A 244 -3.60 -10.67 -14.29
CA LEU A 244 -4.62 -10.41 -15.29
C LEU A 244 -5.20 -9.01 -15.09
N ARG A 245 -5.44 -8.29 -16.18
CA ARG A 245 -6.19 -7.02 -16.18
C ARG A 245 -7.21 -7.01 -17.30
N SER A 246 -8.40 -6.47 -16.99
CA SER A 246 -9.40 -6.11 -17.99
C SER A 246 -9.84 -4.66 -17.80
N ARG A 247 -10.45 -4.06 -18.79
CA ARG A 247 -10.96 -2.68 -18.75
C ARG A 247 -12.36 -2.60 -19.32
N GLY A 248 -13.12 -1.58 -18.92
CA GLY A 248 -14.45 -1.32 -19.47
C GLY A 248 -15.37 -2.54 -19.40
N ASP A 249 -15.84 -3.00 -20.55
CA ASP A 249 -16.70 -4.18 -20.71
C ASP A 249 -15.92 -5.49 -20.79
N GLY A 250 -14.61 -5.49 -20.52
CA GLY A 250 -13.78 -6.68 -20.48
C GLY A 250 -14.24 -7.70 -19.44
N LEU A 251 -13.76 -8.92 -19.59
CA LEU A 251 -14.17 -10.06 -18.78
C LEU A 251 -13.86 -9.85 -17.29
N ASP A 252 -14.62 -10.54 -16.45
CA ASP A 252 -14.29 -10.70 -15.02
C ASP A 252 -13.10 -11.63 -14.86
N VAL A 253 -11.91 -11.04 -14.76
CA VAL A 253 -10.65 -11.79 -14.64
C VAL A 253 -10.53 -12.49 -13.28
N SER A 254 -11.34 -12.13 -12.28
CA SER A 254 -11.37 -12.84 -11.00
C SER A 254 -11.95 -14.25 -11.15
N ALA A 255 -12.94 -14.42 -12.04
CA ALA A 255 -13.50 -15.72 -12.35
C ALA A 255 -12.47 -16.63 -13.05
N ILE A 256 -11.68 -16.07 -13.98
CA ILE A 256 -10.58 -16.78 -14.63
C ILE A 256 -9.53 -17.19 -13.61
N ALA A 257 -9.07 -16.27 -12.77
CA ALA A 257 -8.08 -16.56 -11.74
C ALA A 257 -8.53 -17.64 -10.75
N LYS A 258 -9.81 -17.62 -10.33
CA LYS A 258 -10.41 -18.67 -9.47
C LYS A 258 -10.34 -20.05 -10.10
N GLY A 259 -10.51 -20.17 -11.42
CA GLY A 259 -10.38 -21.43 -12.13
C GLY A 259 -8.98 -22.06 -12.02
N PHE A 260 -7.96 -21.26 -11.70
CA PHE A 260 -6.58 -21.69 -11.47
C PHE A 260 -6.17 -21.64 -9.98
N GLY A 261 -7.15 -21.53 -9.06
CA GLY A 261 -6.88 -21.49 -7.62
C GLY A 261 -6.40 -20.12 -7.08
N GLY A 262 -6.52 -19.07 -7.89
CA GLY A 262 -6.20 -17.68 -7.51
C GLY A 262 -7.45 -16.87 -7.16
N GLY A 263 -7.36 -15.54 -7.33
CA GLY A 263 -8.46 -14.63 -7.02
C GLY A 263 -8.11 -13.17 -7.33
N GLY A 264 -8.98 -12.28 -6.87
CA GLY A 264 -8.82 -10.84 -7.07
C GLY A 264 -10.17 -10.14 -7.31
N HIS A 265 -10.09 -9.00 -7.98
CA HIS A 265 -11.23 -8.17 -8.35
C HIS A 265 -11.62 -8.39 -9.81
N LYS A 266 -12.81 -7.93 -10.20
CA LYS A 266 -13.34 -8.03 -11.56
C LYS A 266 -12.32 -7.64 -12.64
N HIS A 267 -11.58 -6.56 -12.44
CA HIS A 267 -10.65 -6.00 -13.42
C HIS A 267 -9.17 -6.20 -13.07
N ALA A 268 -8.84 -6.86 -11.97
CA ALA A 268 -7.48 -7.10 -11.51
C ALA A 268 -7.41 -8.37 -10.66
N ALA A 269 -6.82 -9.42 -11.20
CA ALA A 269 -6.72 -10.70 -10.52
C ALA A 269 -5.40 -11.39 -10.82
N GLY A 270 -5.07 -12.43 -10.06
CA GLY A 270 -3.86 -13.20 -10.26
C GLY A 270 -3.95 -14.61 -9.72
N PHE A 271 -3.06 -15.47 -10.19
CA PHE A 271 -2.95 -16.84 -9.76
C PHE A 271 -1.51 -17.36 -9.95
N ALA A 272 -1.21 -18.52 -9.38
CA ALA A 272 0.08 -19.17 -9.57
C ALA A 272 -0.12 -20.64 -9.94
N THR A 273 0.74 -21.15 -10.83
CA THR A 273 0.72 -22.56 -11.26
C THR A 273 2.14 -23.13 -11.32
N PRO A 274 2.32 -24.43 -11.08
CA PRO A 274 3.64 -25.05 -11.16
C PRO A 274 4.20 -25.13 -12.59
N ALA A 275 3.31 -25.06 -13.60
CA ALA A 275 3.66 -25.10 -15.02
C ALA A 275 2.97 -23.95 -15.77
N ALA A 276 3.53 -23.54 -16.92
CA ALA A 276 2.90 -22.54 -17.77
C ALA A 276 1.53 -23.03 -18.26
N VAL A 277 0.53 -22.16 -18.18
CA VAL A 277 -0.85 -22.41 -18.61
C VAL A 277 -1.24 -21.55 -19.83
N HIS A 278 -0.29 -20.81 -20.38
CA HIS A 278 -0.42 -20.08 -21.63
C HIS A 278 0.38 -20.78 -22.74
N THR A 279 -0.09 -20.65 -23.97
CA THR A 279 0.65 -21.09 -25.16
C THR A 279 0.72 -19.95 -26.15
N SER A 280 1.81 -19.87 -26.94
CA SER A 280 1.87 -18.88 -28.02
C SER A 280 0.71 -19.05 -28.98
N ALA A 281 0.11 -17.94 -29.38
CA ALA A 281 -0.95 -17.92 -30.37
C ALA A 281 -0.43 -17.60 -31.77
N GLU A 282 0.79 -18.03 -32.14
CA GLU A 282 1.34 -17.84 -33.46
C GLU A 282 0.38 -18.40 -34.53
N GLY A 283 -0.19 -17.51 -35.34
CA GLY A 283 -1.21 -17.84 -36.35
C GLY A 283 -2.66 -17.83 -35.87
N ALA A 284 -2.95 -17.63 -34.59
CA ALA A 284 -4.30 -17.41 -34.09
C ALA A 284 -4.77 -15.98 -34.43
N ARG A 285 -5.95 -15.85 -35.02
CA ARG A 285 -6.60 -14.54 -35.22
C ARG A 285 -7.36 -14.20 -33.95
N GLU A 286 -7.18 -12.97 -33.51
CA GLU A 286 -7.96 -12.41 -32.43
C GLU A 286 -9.45 -12.36 -32.79
N VAL A 287 -10.31 -12.84 -31.89
CA VAL A 287 -11.74 -12.59 -31.98
C VAL A 287 -11.97 -11.34 -31.12
N THR A 288 -12.05 -10.18 -31.77
CA THR A 288 -12.44 -8.92 -31.13
C THR A 288 -13.87 -9.05 -30.61
N PRO A 289 -14.21 -8.47 -29.45
CA PRO A 289 -15.54 -8.53 -28.85
C PRO A 289 -16.61 -7.90 -29.70
#